data_9e413215bde652b87577fa19ecc9f684
#
_entry.id   9e413215bde652b87577fa19ecc9f684
#
_cell.length_a   1.000
_cell.length_b   1.000
_cell.length_c   1.000
_cell.angle_alpha   90.00
_cell.angle_beta   90.00
_cell.angle_gamma   90.00
#
_symmetry.space_group_name_H-M   'P 1'
#
loop_
_entity.id
_entity.type
_entity.pdbx_description
1 polymer ?
#
loop_
_entity_poly.entity_id
_entity_poly.type
_entity_poly.pdbx_seq_one_letter_code
_entity_poly.pdbx_strand_id
1 'polypeptide(L)'
;MTEAYFNRLAAEGYNRIPVTLETFADLDTPLSIYLKLANAPYTYLLESVHGGERFGRYSIIGLASPTRIVVNAHQVLVLTGNRIAEREDDTNPLDFIGKYMQRFRAPPASGLPRFCGGLVGCFGYDTVRYVETKLTRTAKNDELGTPDIVLLLSEEIAVVDNLSGKLTLVVYAEPGVPGAYQKAQVRLKELLARLREPASIPSETPRSSQPAVSLFGEAHFKQAVVKAKRYITEGDVMQVVLSQRMSKPFTASPLALYRSLRSLNPSPYMFYFDFEDFHVVGASPEILVRLEGDTVTVRPIAGTRKRGSTFEEDQALAAELLADEKERAEHVQLLDLGRNDAGRVAQVGSVRLTENMIVERYSHVMHIVSNVEGKLQPGLAALDVLKATFPAGTVSGAPKVRAMEIIDELEPIKRGIYAGAVGYLGFLGDMDLAIAIRTAVVKDGKLHVQAGAGIVADSDPSSEWQETENKARAVLRAAELAEQGLDTRIE
;
A
#
# COMPACT_ATOMS: atom_id res chain seq x y z
N MET A 1 -0.74 14.28 28.28
CA MET A 1 -1.08 13.20 29.26
C MET A 1 -0.36 13.44 30.58
N THR A 2 -0.99 13.22 31.75
CA THR A 2 -0.32 13.26 33.08
C THR A 2 0.09 11.84 33.49
N GLU A 3 1.08 11.73 34.38
CA GLU A 3 1.52 10.44 34.91
C GLU A 3 0.41 9.70 35.67
N ALA A 4 -0.42 10.44 36.42
CA ALA A 4 -1.58 9.87 37.12
C ALA A 4 -2.58 9.24 36.14
N TYR A 5 -2.81 9.87 34.98
CA TYR A 5 -3.67 9.32 33.94
C TYR A 5 -3.06 8.08 33.27
N PHE A 6 -1.75 8.11 32.98
CA PHE A 6 -1.00 6.96 32.49
C PHE A 6 -1.13 5.74 33.43
N ASN A 7 -0.91 5.96 34.73
CA ASN A 7 -1.01 4.90 35.74
C ASN A 7 -2.43 4.34 35.86
N ARG A 8 -3.46 5.17 35.69
CA ARG A 8 -4.85 4.74 35.64
C ARG A 8 -5.09 3.81 34.43
N LEU A 9 -4.67 4.21 33.24
CA LEU A 9 -4.80 3.36 32.04
C LEU A 9 -4.05 2.02 32.20
N ALA A 10 -2.87 2.05 32.83
CA ALA A 10 -2.12 0.85 33.15
C ALA A 10 -2.93 -0.07 34.09
N ALA A 11 -3.59 0.47 35.11
CA ALA A 11 -4.43 -0.28 36.03
C ALA A 11 -5.71 -0.85 35.35
N GLU A 12 -6.19 -0.23 34.27
CA GLU A 12 -7.28 -0.73 33.41
C GLU A 12 -6.81 -1.86 32.49
N GLY A 13 -5.52 -2.21 32.52
CA GLY A 13 -4.94 -3.33 31.78
C GLY A 13 -4.46 -2.98 30.35
N TYR A 14 -4.32 -1.70 30.02
CA TYR A 14 -3.67 -1.31 28.78
C TYR A 14 -2.15 -1.50 28.90
N ASN A 15 -1.55 -2.11 27.85
CA ASN A 15 -0.12 -2.42 27.84
C ASN A 15 0.67 -1.66 26.75
N ARG A 16 -0.04 -0.87 25.94
CA ARG A 16 0.55 0.09 24.96
C ARG A 16 -0.18 1.41 25.10
N ILE A 17 0.42 2.34 25.84
CA ILE A 17 -0.20 3.63 26.16
C ILE A 17 0.53 4.73 25.38
N PRO A 18 -0.16 5.45 24.46
CA PRO A 18 0.47 6.51 23.68
C PRO A 18 0.73 7.75 24.55
N VAL A 19 1.98 8.15 24.67
CA VAL A 19 2.39 9.45 25.19
C VAL A 19 2.64 10.37 24.01
N THR A 20 2.04 11.56 24.01
CA THR A 20 2.00 12.42 22.84
C THR A 20 2.54 13.82 23.13
N LEU A 21 3.10 14.44 22.09
CA LEU A 21 3.51 15.83 22.07
C LEU A 21 3.03 16.46 20.78
N GLU A 22 2.25 17.54 20.85
CA GLU A 22 1.83 18.34 19.69
C GLU A 22 2.72 19.58 19.56
N THR A 23 3.12 19.89 18.31
CA THR A 23 3.88 21.09 17.95
C THR A 23 3.46 21.58 16.56
N PHE A 24 3.92 22.76 16.15
CA PHE A 24 3.73 23.25 14.78
C PHE A 24 4.75 22.61 13.82
N ALA A 25 4.31 22.34 12.61
CA ALA A 25 5.11 21.84 11.49
C ALA A 25 4.91 22.68 10.21
N ASP A 26 4.48 23.92 10.40
CA ASP A 26 4.17 24.87 9.33
C ASP A 26 5.40 25.30 8.50
N LEU A 27 6.60 25.11 9.02
CA LEU A 27 7.89 25.36 8.35
C LEU A 27 8.53 24.08 7.77
N ASP A 28 7.91 22.93 7.96
CA ASP A 28 8.41 21.63 7.52
C ASP A 28 7.41 20.93 6.59
N THR A 29 7.95 20.12 5.70
CA THR A 29 7.15 19.18 4.89
C THR A 29 7.21 17.79 5.53
N PRO A 30 6.26 16.88 5.26
CA PRO A 30 6.36 15.49 5.72
C PRO A 30 7.71 14.84 5.36
N LEU A 31 8.24 15.16 4.18
CA LEU A 31 9.54 14.65 3.74
C LEU A 31 10.71 15.23 4.53
N SER A 32 10.71 16.52 4.86
CA SER A 32 11.76 17.11 5.71
C SER A 32 11.72 16.54 7.13
N ILE A 33 10.53 16.29 7.67
CA ILE A 33 10.34 15.62 8.95
C ILE A 33 10.86 14.17 8.89
N TYR A 34 10.56 13.42 7.80
CA TYR A 34 11.11 12.09 7.58
C TYR A 34 12.65 12.12 7.61
N LEU A 35 13.29 13.03 6.88
CA LEU A 35 14.74 13.17 6.85
C LEU A 35 15.33 13.48 8.22
N LYS A 36 14.65 14.28 9.03
CA LYS A 36 15.10 14.67 10.38
C LYS A 36 14.92 13.54 11.41
N LEU A 37 13.83 12.78 11.33
CA LEU A 37 13.44 11.83 12.39
C LEU A 37 13.62 10.36 12.02
N ALA A 38 13.44 10.00 10.74
CA ALA A 38 13.19 8.64 10.30
C ALA A 38 14.12 8.16 9.17
N ASN A 39 15.14 8.93 8.78
CA ASN A 39 16.07 8.54 7.71
C ASN A 39 17.05 7.44 8.17
N ALA A 40 16.54 6.22 8.33
CA ALA A 40 17.22 5.03 8.80
C ALA A 40 16.48 3.77 8.33
N PRO A 41 17.09 2.58 8.38
CA PRO A 41 16.39 1.32 8.09
C PRO A 41 15.18 1.08 9.00
N TYR A 42 14.23 0.30 8.47
CA TYR A 42 12.97 -0.08 9.12
C TYR A 42 12.09 1.10 9.48
N THR A 43 11.98 2.05 8.54
CA THR A 43 11.15 3.24 8.62
C THR A 43 10.18 3.30 7.44
N TYR A 44 9.21 4.21 7.54
CA TYR A 44 8.27 4.43 6.45
C TYR A 44 7.74 5.86 6.42
N LEU A 45 7.25 6.26 5.25
CA LEU A 45 6.46 7.46 5.02
C LEU A 45 5.20 7.07 4.26
N LEU A 46 4.04 7.36 4.83
CA LEU A 46 2.74 7.22 4.18
C LEU A 46 2.14 8.61 4.02
N GLU A 47 1.82 8.99 2.80
CA GLU A 47 1.18 10.27 2.49
C GLU A 47 -0.05 10.06 1.63
N SER A 48 -1.05 10.92 1.78
CA SER A 48 -2.09 11.09 0.80
C SER A 48 -1.94 12.48 0.18
N VAL A 49 -1.57 12.56 -1.09
CA VAL A 49 -1.21 13.82 -1.74
C VAL A 49 -2.37 14.38 -2.57
N HIS A 50 -3.43 13.58 -2.76
CA HIS A 50 -4.58 13.96 -3.57
C HIS A 50 -5.90 13.68 -2.85
N GLY A 51 -6.91 14.54 -3.04
CA GLY A 51 -8.27 14.30 -2.51
C GLY A 51 -8.75 15.27 -1.43
N GLY A 52 -8.02 16.35 -1.15
CA GLY A 52 -8.47 17.42 -0.22
C GLY A 52 -8.71 16.92 1.21
N GLU A 53 -9.77 17.40 1.85
CA GLU A 53 -10.12 17.05 3.24
C GLU A 53 -10.42 15.55 3.45
N ARG A 54 -10.83 14.84 2.40
CA ARG A 54 -11.29 13.45 2.49
C ARG A 54 -10.15 12.43 2.50
N PHE A 55 -9.03 12.68 1.79
CA PHE A 55 -7.92 11.73 1.64
C PHE A 55 -6.54 12.32 1.96
N GLY A 56 -6.34 13.62 1.88
CA GLY A 56 -5.03 14.28 1.96
C GLY A 56 -4.66 14.84 3.33
N ARG A 57 -5.43 14.56 4.39
CA ARG A 57 -5.28 15.27 5.65
C ARG A 57 -4.01 14.90 6.42
N TYR A 58 -3.70 13.61 6.52
CA TYR A 58 -2.59 13.16 7.35
C TYR A 58 -1.45 12.56 6.54
N SER A 59 -0.22 12.92 6.93
CA SER A 59 0.99 12.21 6.54
C SER A 59 1.57 11.53 7.77
N ILE A 60 1.94 10.25 7.63
CA ILE A 60 2.37 9.40 8.74
C ILE A 60 3.80 8.95 8.50
N ILE A 61 4.67 9.23 9.46
CA ILE A 61 6.08 8.90 9.42
C ILE A 61 6.35 7.92 10.56
N GLY A 62 6.73 6.69 10.22
CA GLY A 62 7.18 5.70 11.19
C GLY A 62 8.67 5.84 11.43
N LEU A 63 9.04 5.99 12.68
CA LEU A 63 10.43 5.99 13.09
C LEU A 63 11.00 4.57 13.05
N ALA A 64 12.33 4.44 13.15
CA ALA A 64 13.00 3.14 13.07
C ALA A 64 12.43 2.14 14.08
N SER A 65 11.78 1.09 13.55
CA SER A 65 11.16 0.05 14.35
C SER A 65 12.17 -1.04 14.72
N PRO A 66 12.41 -1.28 16.01
CA PRO A 66 13.27 -2.38 16.42
C PRO A 66 12.64 -3.76 16.18
N THR A 67 11.31 -3.84 16.10
CA THR A 67 10.57 -5.10 15.98
C THR A 67 9.85 -5.19 14.66
N ARG A 68 10.03 -6.33 13.97
CA ARG A 68 9.38 -6.61 12.68
C ARG A 68 8.97 -8.06 12.57
N ILE A 69 7.89 -8.30 11.83
CA ILE A 69 7.44 -9.64 11.44
C ILE A 69 7.86 -9.86 9.99
N VAL A 70 8.52 -10.96 9.72
CA VAL A 70 8.95 -11.37 8.38
C VAL A 70 8.40 -12.76 8.10
N VAL A 71 7.72 -12.92 6.98
CA VAL A 71 7.14 -14.20 6.55
C VAL A 71 7.73 -14.63 5.23
N ASN A 72 8.24 -15.85 5.19
CA ASN A 72 8.67 -16.53 3.99
C ASN A 72 7.99 -17.90 3.94
N ALA A 73 7.11 -18.12 2.97
CA ALA A 73 6.27 -19.30 2.93
C ALA A 73 5.54 -19.52 4.29
N HIS A 74 5.67 -20.68 4.91
CA HIS A 74 5.02 -21.00 6.20
C HIS A 74 5.88 -20.67 7.43
N GLN A 75 7.04 -20.04 7.24
CA GLN A 75 7.89 -19.60 8.33
C GLN A 75 7.59 -18.15 8.70
N VAL A 76 7.28 -17.92 9.97
CA VAL A 76 7.09 -16.58 10.55
C VAL A 76 8.21 -16.30 11.54
N LEU A 77 8.89 -15.19 11.34
CA LEU A 77 9.94 -14.69 12.23
C LEU A 77 9.51 -13.35 12.83
N VAL A 78 9.56 -13.24 14.15
CA VAL A 78 9.54 -11.95 14.84
C VAL A 78 10.98 -11.59 15.19
N LEU A 79 11.46 -10.50 14.62
CA LEU A 79 12.82 -10.03 14.80
C LEU A 79 12.80 -8.77 15.69
N THR A 80 13.71 -8.70 16.67
CA THR A 80 13.96 -7.47 17.45
C THR A 80 15.43 -7.09 17.29
N GLY A 81 15.68 -5.98 16.62
CA GLY A 81 16.99 -5.70 16.06
C GLY A 81 17.41 -6.83 15.11
N ASN A 82 18.59 -7.40 15.32
CA ASN A 82 19.12 -8.51 14.53
C ASN A 82 18.89 -9.89 15.19
N ARG A 83 18.05 -9.96 16.23
CA ARG A 83 17.79 -11.22 16.96
C ARG A 83 16.40 -11.76 16.63
N ILE A 84 16.31 -13.07 16.44
CA ILE A 84 15.02 -13.76 16.35
C ILE A 84 14.44 -13.81 17.77
N ALA A 85 13.35 -13.08 18.00
CA ALA A 85 12.61 -13.09 19.26
C ALA A 85 11.61 -14.25 19.30
N GLU A 86 10.94 -14.52 18.17
CA GLU A 86 10.00 -15.63 18.02
C GLU A 86 10.16 -16.24 16.63
N ARG A 87 9.94 -17.56 16.54
CA ARG A 87 9.91 -18.30 15.27
C ARG A 87 8.78 -19.30 15.33
N GLU A 88 7.95 -19.28 14.29
CA GLU A 88 6.91 -20.29 14.08
C GLU A 88 7.09 -20.86 12.66
N ASP A 89 7.10 -22.18 12.59
CA ASP A 89 7.15 -22.92 11.34
C ASP A 89 5.83 -23.66 11.15
N ASP A 90 5.43 -23.90 9.91
CA ASP A 90 4.22 -24.65 9.52
C ASP A 90 2.88 -24.11 10.06
N THR A 91 2.83 -22.81 10.38
CA THR A 91 1.61 -22.12 10.81
C THR A 91 1.01 -21.31 9.66
N ASN A 92 -0.28 -20.97 9.76
CA ASN A 92 -0.84 -19.95 8.85
C ASN A 92 -0.35 -18.57 9.32
N PRO A 93 0.45 -17.86 8.51
CA PRO A 93 1.02 -16.57 8.91
C PRO A 93 -0.01 -15.51 9.28
N LEU A 94 -1.17 -15.48 8.59
CA LEU A 94 -2.22 -14.51 8.89
C LEU A 94 -2.86 -14.76 10.26
N ASP A 95 -3.01 -16.03 10.66
CA ASP A 95 -3.51 -16.38 11.99
C ASP A 95 -2.49 -16.03 13.08
N PHE A 96 -1.20 -16.23 12.79
CA PHE A 96 -0.13 -15.81 13.70
C PHE A 96 -0.17 -14.29 13.91
N ILE A 97 -0.21 -13.50 12.81
CA ILE A 97 -0.25 -12.03 12.87
C ILE A 97 -1.48 -11.57 13.66
N GLY A 98 -2.64 -12.21 13.47
CA GLY A 98 -3.86 -11.91 14.23
C GLY A 98 -3.68 -12.11 15.73
N LYS A 99 -3.12 -13.26 16.13
CA LYS A 99 -2.80 -13.55 17.54
C LYS A 99 -1.73 -12.61 18.09
N TYR A 100 -0.75 -12.24 17.27
CA TYR A 100 0.29 -11.30 17.66
C TYR A 100 -0.29 -9.93 17.98
N MET A 101 -1.19 -9.41 17.13
CA MET A 101 -1.88 -8.13 17.35
C MET A 101 -2.74 -8.13 18.63
N GLN A 102 -3.37 -9.24 18.98
CA GLN A 102 -4.19 -9.35 20.18
C GLN A 102 -3.41 -9.22 21.49
N ARG A 103 -2.08 -9.30 21.45
CA ARG A 103 -1.20 -9.08 22.62
C ARG A 103 -1.16 -7.59 23.04
N PHE A 104 -1.50 -6.67 22.12
CA PHE A 104 -1.43 -5.24 22.34
C PHE A 104 -2.82 -4.68 22.70
N ARG A 105 -2.87 -3.99 23.82
CA ARG A 105 -4.06 -3.32 24.30
C ARG A 105 -3.74 -1.83 24.46
N ALA A 106 -4.14 -1.03 23.48
CA ALA A 106 -4.00 0.42 23.51
C ALA A 106 -5.33 1.08 23.87
N PRO A 107 -5.33 2.17 24.65
CA PRO A 107 -6.55 2.91 24.97
C PRO A 107 -7.02 3.69 23.74
N PRO A 108 -8.33 3.89 23.55
CA PRO A 108 -8.84 4.86 22.60
C PRO A 108 -8.27 6.24 22.88
N ALA A 109 -7.65 6.84 21.90
CA ALA A 109 -7.00 8.14 22.05
C ALA A 109 -7.82 9.21 21.31
N SER A 110 -8.68 9.94 22.05
CA SER A 110 -9.42 11.06 21.50
C SER A 110 -8.47 12.15 21.02
N GLY A 111 -8.66 12.63 19.79
CA GLY A 111 -7.84 13.69 19.20
C GLY A 111 -6.59 13.20 18.44
N LEU A 112 -6.29 11.92 18.46
CA LEU A 112 -5.27 11.34 17.59
C LEU A 112 -5.88 10.93 16.23
N PRO A 113 -5.07 10.91 15.16
CA PRO A 113 -5.50 10.36 13.89
C PRO A 113 -5.80 8.85 14.02
N ARG A 114 -6.59 8.32 13.08
CA ARG A 114 -7.02 6.90 13.06
C ARG A 114 -5.86 5.94 13.26
N PHE A 115 -4.77 6.17 12.54
CA PHE A 115 -3.54 5.42 12.75
C PHE A 115 -2.56 6.22 13.59
N CYS A 116 -2.27 5.69 14.75
CA CYS A 116 -1.27 6.23 15.66
C CYS A 116 -0.32 5.14 16.22
N GLY A 117 -0.42 3.89 15.72
CA GLY A 117 0.45 2.76 16.07
C GLY A 117 -0.17 1.42 15.72
N GLY A 118 0.68 0.42 15.51
CA GLY A 118 0.28 -0.91 15.07
C GLY A 118 1.33 -1.58 14.19
N LEU A 119 0.90 -2.47 13.30
CA LEU A 119 1.74 -3.09 12.28
C LEU A 119 1.60 -2.34 10.95
N VAL A 120 2.73 -2.02 10.32
CA VAL A 120 2.78 -1.27 9.06
C VAL A 120 3.72 -1.95 8.09
N GLY A 121 3.31 -2.14 6.84
CA GLY A 121 4.20 -2.75 5.84
C GLY A 121 3.47 -3.29 4.62
N CYS A 122 3.97 -4.43 4.14
CA CYS A 122 3.54 -5.02 2.88
C CYS A 122 3.10 -6.48 3.07
N PHE A 123 1.99 -6.80 2.41
CA PHE A 123 1.52 -8.15 2.14
C PHE A 123 1.74 -8.40 0.65
N GLY A 124 2.72 -9.23 0.27
CA GLY A 124 2.97 -9.57 -1.12
C GLY A 124 1.82 -10.40 -1.73
N TYR A 125 1.78 -10.50 -3.06
CA TYR A 125 0.72 -11.24 -3.76
C TYR A 125 0.56 -12.69 -3.28
N ASP A 126 1.67 -13.35 -2.96
CA ASP A 126 1.66 -14.74 -2.50
C ASP A 126 1.02 -14.94 -1.12
N THR A 127 0.67 -13.86 -0.40
CA THR A 127 -0.20 -13.91 0.79
C THR A 127 -1.53 -14.62 0.50
N VAL A 128 -2.03 -14.58 -0.74
CA VAL A 128 -3.24 -15.31 -1.14
C VAL A 128 -3.13 -16.81 -0.92
N ARG A 129 -1.93 -17.39 -0.97
CA ARG A 129 -1.69 -18.83 -0.78
C ARG A 129 -1.98 -19.29 0.65
N TYR A 130 -2.00 -18.36 1.60
CA TYR A 130 -2.41 -18.62 2.99
C TYR A 130 -3.93 -18.63 3.18
N VAL A 131 -4.67 -18.12 2.18
CA VAL A 131 -6.13 -18.07 2.14
C VAL A 131 -6.70 -19.14 1.20
N GLU A 132 -6.17 -19.20 -0.04
CA GLU A 132 -6.66 -20.09 -1.11
C GLU A 132 -5.72 -21.29 -1.29
N THR A 133 -6.03 -22.38 -0.62
CA THR A 133 -5.19 -23.59 -0.58
C THR A 133 -4.97 -24.24 -1.96
N LYS A 134 -5.86 -24.01 -2.93
CA LYS A 134 -5.70 -24.48 -4.31
C LYS A 134 -4.44 -23.92 -4.99
N LEU A 135 -4.00 -22.72 -4.60
CA LEU A 135 -2.84 -22.04 -5.18
C LEU A 135 -1.51 -22.47 -4.57
N THR A 136 -1.51 -23.32 -3.52
CA THR A 136 -0.27 -23.75 -2.83
C THR A 136 0.60 -24.69 -3.65
N ARG A 137 0.07 -25.25 -4.74
CA ARG A 137 0.72 -26.31 -5.53
C ARG A 137 1.72 -25.81 -6.57
N THR A 138 1.75 -24.51 -6.84
CA THR A 138 2.58 -23.93 -7.90
C THR A 138 3.82 -23.28 -7.30
N ALA A 139 4.99 -23.88 -7.49
CA ALA A 139 6.26 -23.25 -7.17
C ALA A 139 6.70 -22.38 -8.36
N LYS A 140 6.90 -21.08 -8.12
CA LYS A 140 7.41 -20.14 -9.14
C LYS A 140 8.80 -19.67 -8.81
N ASN A 141 9.54 -19.32 -9.87
CA ASN A 141 10.84 -18.67 -9.70
C ASN A 141 10.67 -17.31 -9.00
N ASP A 142 11.43 -17.11 -7.93
CA ASP A 142 11.46 -15.88 -7.16
C ASP A 142 12.78 -15.15 -7.39
N GLU A 143 12.76 -14.23 -8.35
CA GLU A 143 13.97 -13.44 -8.68
C GLU A 143 14.18 -12.25 -7.75
N LEU A 144 13.11 -11.80 -7.06
CA LEU A 144 13.21 -10.69 -6.11
C LEU A 144 13.74 -11.14 -4.76
N GLY A 145 13.34 -12.33 -4.31
CA GLY A 145 13.66 -12.81 -2.98
C GLY A 145 13.19 -11.85 -1.87
N THR A 146 12.06 -11.17 -2.07
CA THR A 146 11.42 -10.38 -1.01
C THR A 146 10.55 -11.28 -0.15
N PRO A 147 10.41 -11.02 1.15
CA PRO A 147 9.45 -11.74 1.99
C PRO A 147 8.03 -11.68 1.43
N ASP A 148 7.23 -12.73 1.69
CA ASP A 148 5.81 -12.74 1.33
C ASP A 148 5.03 -11.70 2.15
N ILE A 149 5.43 -11.50 3.42
CA ILE A 149 4.89 -10.43 4.28
C ILE A 149 6.04 -9.83 5.08
N VAL A 150 6.06 -8.49 5.17
CA VAL A 150 6.96 -7.76 6.07
C VAL A 150 6.19 -6.64 6.75
N LEU A 151 6.17 -6.66 8.09
CA LEU A 151 5.43 -5.70 8.91
C LEU A 151 6.33 -5.17 10.02
N LEU A 152 6.38 -3.85 10.16
CA LEU A 152 7.08 -3.14 11.22
C LEU A 152 6.12 -2.89 12.39
N LEU A 153 6.53 -3.19 13.61
CA LEU A 153 5.78 -2.82 14.81
C LEU A 153 6.03 -1.35 15.11
N SER A 154 5.10 -0.51 14.74
CA SER A 154 5.22 0.94 14.78
C SER A 154 4.74 1.49 16.13
N GLU A 155 5.66 1.84 17.00
CA GLU A 155 5.42 2.37 18.36
C GLU A 155 5.94 3.79 18.55
N GLU A 156 6.76 4.31 17.62
CA GLU A 156 7.19 5.71 17.54
C GLU A 156 6.79 6.29 16.19
N ILE A 157 5.97 7.35 16.19
CA ILE A 157 5.35 7.89 14.98
C ILE A 157 5.32 9.41 15.03
N ALA A 158 5.51 10.04 13.88
CA ALA A 158 5.23 11.46 13.68
C ALA A 158 4.07 11.60 12.68
N VAL A 159 2.99 12.25 13.10
CA VAL A 159 1.79 12.47 12.28
C VAL A 159 1.64 13.93 11.98
N VAL A 160 1.70 14.28 10.70
CA VAL A 160 1.48 15.65 10.21
C VAL A 160 0.03 15.80 9.79
N ASP A 161 -0.67 16.75 10.40
CA ASP A 161 -1.96 17.22 9.90
C ASP A 161 -1.71 18.31 8.87
N ASN A 162 -1.77 17.95 7.61
CA ASN A 162 -1.51 18.84 6.47
C ASN A 162 -2.52 20.01 6.39
N LEU A 163 -3.69 19.88 7.00
CA LEU A 163 -4.71 20.93 7.00
C LEU A 163 -4.44 21.98 8.07
N SER A 164 -4.03 21.55 9.28
CA SER A 164 -3.80 22.47 10.40
C SER A 164 -2.33 22.90 10.55
N GLY A 165 -1.40 22.29 9.80
CA GLY A 165 0.04 22.53 9.95
C GLY A 165 0.61 22.06 11.30
N LYS A 166 -0.07 21.12 11.95
CA LYS A 166 0.36 20.56 13.24
C LYS A 166 1.06 19.22 13.06
N LEU A 167 2.00 18.96 13.94
CA LEU A 167 2.70 17.69 14.07
C LEU A 167 2.39 17.09 15.45
N THR A 168 1.95 15.85 15.46
CA THR A 168 1.82 15.04 16.67
C THR A 168 2.90 13.96 16.69
N LEU A 169 3.78 14.02 17.66
CA LEU A 169 4.71 12.94 17.99
C LEU A 169 4.01 11.97 18.94
N VAL A 170 4.11 10.69 18.67
CA VAL A 170 3.52 9.61 19.48
C VAL A 170 4.63 8.63 19.83
N VAL A 171 4.76 8.34 21.11
CA VAL A 171 5.66 7.30 21.66
C VAL A 171 4.82 6.38 22.56
N TYR A 172 4.74 5.12 22.20
CA TYR A 172 4.06 4.14 23.04
C TYR A 172 4.94 3.74 24.23
N ALA A 173 4.35 3.79 25.41
CA ALA A 173 4.98 3.35 26.65
C ALA A 173 4.34 2.03 27.11
N GLU A 174 5.20 1.10 27.52
CA GLU A 174 4.80 -0.19 28.11
C GLU A 174 4.82 -0.09 29.64
N PRO A 175 3.66 -0.10 30.32
CA PRO A 175 3.57 0.13 31.76
C PRO A 175 4.37 -0.86 32.62
N GLY A 176 4.61 -2.07 32.10
CA GLY A 176 5.45 -3.08 32.76
C GLY A 176 6.93 -2.71 32.88
N VAL A 177 7.38 -1.72 32.10
CA VAL A 177 8.77 -1.25 32.13
C VAL A 177 8.93 -0.14 33.18
N PRO A 178 9.85 -0.28 34.14
CA PRO A 178 10.10 0.77 35.15
C PRO A 178 10.40 2.12 34.52
N GLY A 179 9.67 3.17 34.93
CA GLY A 179 9.83 4.53 34.42
C GLY A 179 9.37 4.72 32.97
N ALA A 180 8.49 3.88 32.46
CA ALA A 180 8.03 3.92 31.06
C ALA A 180 7.48 5.29 30.65
N TYR A 181 6.68 5.93 31.50
CA TYR A 181 6.12 7.25 31.22
C TYR A 181 7.22 8.32 31.09
N GLN A 182 8.16 8.35 32.04
CA GLN A 182 9.29 9.30 32.02
C GLN A 182 10.20 9.08 30.83
N LYS A 183 10.48 7.81 30.47
CA LYS A 183 11.26 7.45 29.28
C LYS A 183 10.58 7.96 28.00
N ALA A 184 9.27 7.77 27.88
CA ALA A 184 8.51 8.27 26.73
C ALA A 184 8.54 9.81 26.66
N GLN A 185 8.44 10.51 27.79
CA GLN A 185 8.55 11.97 27.82
C GLN A 185 9.95 12.46 27.41
N VAL A 186 11.01 11.81 27.88
CA VAL A 186 12.39 12.12 27.47
C VAL A 186 12.52 11.91 25.96
N ARG A 187 12.04 10.78 25.47
CA ARG A 187 12.08 10.46 24.03
C ARG A 187 11.36 11.50 23.18
N LEU A 188 10.18 11.95 23.57
CA LEU A 188 9.45 13.00 22.87
C LEU A 188 10.23 14.32 22.82
N LYS A 189 10.94 14.69 23.90
CA LYS A 189 11.81 15.88 23.93
C LYS A 189 13.01 15.74 23.00
N GLU A 190 13.62 14.56 22.92
CA GLU A 190 14.70 14.25 21.97
C GLU A 190 14.22 14.39 20.53
N LEU A 191 13.05 13.83 20.19
CA LEU A 191 12.46 13.96 18.86
C LEU A 191 12.16 15.42 18.51
N LEU A 192 11.61 16.18 19.46
CA LEU A 192 11.37 17.61 19.28
C LEU A 192 12.67 18.40 19.05
N ALA A 193 13.76 18.03 19.74
CA ALA A 193 15.08 18.66 19.54
C ALA A 193 15.60 18.35 18.13
N ARG A 194 15.51 17.09 17.67
CA ARG A 194 15.92 16.68 16.32
C ARG A 194 15.13 17.39 15.22
N LEU A 195 13.85 17.68 15.41
CA LEU A 195 13.06 18.47 14.46
C LEU A 195 13.61 19.88 14.21
N ARG A 196 14.33 20.45 15.17
CA ARG A 196 14.95 21.78 15.05
C ARG A 196 16.30 21.77 14.33
N GLU A 197 16.87 20.58 14.11
CA GLU A 197 18.10 20.42 13.35
C GLU A 197 17.84 20.58 11.84
N PRO A 198 18.82 21.05 11.06
CA PRO A 198 18.71 21.07 9.60
C PRO A 198 18.55 19.66 9.04
N ALA A 199 17.67 19.51 8.05
CA ALA A 199 17.55 18.24 7.34
C ALA A 199 18.82 17.98 6.49
N SER A 200 19.41 16.80 6.63
CA SER A 200 20.46 16.33 5.71
C SER A 200 19.81 15.85 4.41
N ILE A 201 19.90 16.67 3.37
CA ILE A 201 19.36 16.33 2.05
C ILE A 201 20.43 15.49 1.33
N PRO A 202 20.13 14.24 0.92
CA PRO A 202 21.03 13.45 0.10
C PRO A 202 21.31 14.17 -1.23
N SER A 203 22.59 14.37 -1.55
CA SER A 203 22.97 14.90 -2.84
C SER A 203 23.03 13.76 -3.87
N GLU A 204 22.29 13.90 -4.95
CA GLU A 204 22.32 12.93 -6.05
C GLU A 204 23.34 13.37 -7.11
N THR A 205 24.26 12.49 -7.46
CA THR A 205 25.16 12.73 -8.59
C THR A 205 24.44 12.31 -9.87
N PRO A 206 24.32 13.19 -10.87
CA PRO A 206 23.67 12.86 -12.14
C PRO A 206 24.32 11.64 -12.80
N ARG A 207 23.51 10.72 -13.29
CA ARG A 207 23.93 9.47 -13.91
C ARG A 207 23.12 9.22 -15.19
N SER A 208 23.69 8.44 -16.10
CA SER A 208 22.99 8.00 -17.30
C SER A 208 21.98 6.93 -16.93
N SER A 209 20.72 7.14 -17.30
CA SER A 209 19.65 6.16 -17.12
C SER A 209 19.75 5.06 -18.18
N GLN A 210 19.62 3.81 -17.76
CA GLN A 210 19.53 2.66 -18.66
C GLN A 210 18.07 2.28 -18.91
N PRO A 211 17.72 1.74 -20.09
CA PRO A 211 16.37 1.28 -20.37
C PRO A 211 15.99 0.09 -19.48
N ALA A 212 14.73 0.00 -19.13
CA ALA A 212 14.19 -1.16 -18.43
C ALA A 212 13.96 -2.31 -19.40
N VAL A 213 14.20 -3.53 -18.94
CA VAL A 213 14.03 -4.76 -19.71
C VAL A 213 12.91 -5.60 -19.10
N SER A 214 12.01 -6.10 -19.94
CA SER A 214 10.96 -7.02 -19.52
C SER A 214 11.51 -8.41 -19.25
N LEU A 215 11.16 -8.98 -18.10
CA LEU A 215 11.52 -10.37 -17.76
C LEU A 215 10.58 -11.40 -18.42
N PHE A 216 9.41 -10.98 -18.86
CA PHE A 216 8.47 -11.83 -19.60
C PHE A 216 8.83 -11.92 -21.09
N GLY A 217 9.22 -10.77 -21.65
CA GLY A 217 9.45 -10.59 -23.08
C GLY A 217 8.14 -10.43 -23.85
N GLU A 218 8.14 -9.53 -24.84
CA GLU A 218 6.93 -9.14 -25.60
C GLU A 218 6.25 -10.35 -26.29
N ALA A 219 7.04 -11.18 -26.98
CA ALA A 219 6.50 -12.32 -27.72
C ALA A 219 5.80 -13.34 -26.79
N HIS A 220 6.40 -13.65 -25.65
CA HIS A 220 5.81 -14.59 -24.68
C HIS A 220 4.59 -14.00 -23.98
N PHE A 221 4.61 -12.72 -23.65
CA PHE A 221 3.45 -12.04 -23.07
C PHE A 221 2.26 -12.08 -24.04
N LYS A 222 2.48 -11.74 -25.31
CA LYS A 222 1.42 -11.82 -26.35
C LYS A 222 0.89 -13.25 -26.53
N GLN A 223 1.73 -14.27 -26.45
CA GLN A 223 1.28 -15.68 -26.46
C GLN A 223 0.45 -16.01 -25.21
N ALA A 224 0.82 -15.52 -24.04
CA ALA A 224 0.04 -15.67 -22.81
C ALA A 224 -1.33 -14.99 -22.91
N VAL A 225 -1.42 -13.80 -23.51
CA VAL A 225 -2.70 -13.13 -23.82
C VAL A 225 -3.58 -14.01 -24.72
N VAL A 226 -3.04 -14.56 -25.80
CA VAL A 226 -3.81 -15.47 -26.69
C VAL A 226 -4.31 -16.68 -25.92
N LYS A 227 -3.51 -17.25 -25.02
CA LYS A 227 -3.91 -18.40 -24.20
C LYS A 227 -4.98 -18.01 -23.17
N ALA A 228 -4.86 -16.84 -22.54
CA ALA A 228 -5.87 -16.30 -21.64
C ALA A 228 -7.23 -16.09 -22.35
N LYS A 229 -7.22 -15.57 -23.57
CA LYS A 229 -8.43 -15.44 -24.39
C LYS A 229 -9.13 -16.78 -24.68
N ARG A 230 -8.39 -17.88 -24.79
CA ARG A 230 -8.98 -19.22 -24.89
C ARG A 230 -9.77 -19.58 -23.65
N TYR A 231 -9.20 -19.40 -22.45
CA TYR A 231 -9.88 -19.65 -21.19
C TYR A 231 -11.17 -18.82 -21.06
N ILE A 232 -11.15 -17.57 -21.56
CA ILE A 232 -12.33 -16.70 -21.58
C ILE A 232 -13.38 -17.26 -22.56
N THR A 233 -12.98 -17.65 -23.76
CA THR A 233 -13.90 -18.21 -24.78
C THR A 233 -14.48 -19.56 -24.34
N GLU A 234 -13.71 -20.36 -23.60
CA GLU A 234 -14.13 -21.65 -23.06
C GLU A 234 -15.01 -21.49 -21.78
N GLY A 235 -15.17 -20.28 -21.28
CA GLY A 235 -16.05 -19.95 -20.16
C GLY A 235 -15.43 -20.14 -18.77
N ASP A 236 -14.12 -20.30 -18.68
CA ASP A 236 -13.40 -20.45 -17.40
C ASP A 236 -13.40 -19.16 -16.59
N VAL A 237 -13.18 -18.01 -17.25
CA VAL A 237 -13.14 -16.68 -16.64
C VAL A 237 -13.79 -15.66 -17.57
N MET A 238 -14.28 -14.56 -17.02
CA MET A 238 -14.72 -13.38 -17.78
C MET A 238 -13.56 -12.44 -18.06
N GLN A 239 -12.63 -12.33 -17.11
CA GLN A 239 -11.46 -11.46 -17.18
C GLN A 239 -10.30 -12.07 -16.37
N VAL A 240 -9.08 -11.93 -16.85
CA VAL A 240 -7.86 -12.26 -16.11
C VAL A 240 -6.82 -11.19 -16.33
N VAL A 241 -6.15 -10.75 -15.25
CA VAL A 241 -5.11 -9.73 -15.32
C VAL A 241 -3.74 -10.38 -15.43
N LEU A 242 -3.11 -10.27 -16.59
CA LEU A 242 -1.74 -10.70 -16.81
C LEU A 242 -0.78 -9.53 -16.63
N SER A 243 0.37 -9.79 -15.99
CA SER A 243 1.34 -8.76 -15.70
C SER A 243 2.75 -9.12 -16.17
N GLN A 244 3.57 -8.10 -16.40
CA GLN A 244 4.99 -8.25 -16.67
C GLN A 244 5.81 -7.41 -15.70
N ARG A 245 6.99 -7.89 -15.33
CA ARG A 245 7.99 -7.17 -14.57
C ARG A 245 9.06 -6.61 -15.49
N MET A 246 9.34 -5.33 -15.35
CA MET A 246 10.44 -4.62 -15.99
C MET A 246 11.51 -4.32 -14.95
N SER A 247 12.77 -4.52 -15.31
CA SER A 247 13.90 -4.30 -14.42
C SER A 247 14.99 -3.50 -15.11
N LYS A 248 15.66 -2.63 -14.34
CA LYS A 248 16.83 -1.87 -14.81
C LYS A 248 17.82 -1.68 -13.68
N PRO A 249 19.12 -1.47 -13.97
CA PRO A 249 20.05 -0.96 -12.98
C PRO A 249 19.57 0.37 -12.42
N PHE A 250 19.70 0.56 -11.11
CA PHE A 250 19.30 1.78 -10.43
C PHE A 250 20.21 2.03 -9.24
N THR A 251 20.89 3.15 -9.26
CA THR A 251 21.92 3.49 -8.26
C THR A 251 21.67 4.86 -7.61
N ALA A 252 20.59 5.56 -8.00
CA ALA A 252 20.14 6.73 -7.26
C ALA A 252 19.49 6.29 -5.93
N SER A 253 19.33 7.24 -5.02
CA SER A 253 18.67 6.98 -3.74
C SER A 253 17.20 6.57 -3.95
N PRO A 254 16.69 5.52 -3.26
CA PRO A 254 15.27 5.19 -3.29
C PRO A 254 14.37 6.35 -2.82
N LEU A 255 14.88 7.20 -1.94
CA LEU A 255 14.17 8.41 -1.51
C LEU A 255 14.10 9.47 -2.63
N ALA A 256 15.12 9.58 -3.50
CA ALA A 256 15.04 10.43 -4.69
C ALA A 256 13.98 9.91 -5.68
N LEU A 257 13.87 8.59 -5.83
CA LEU A 257 12.78 7.99 -6.59
C LEU A 257 11.41 8.38 -6.01
N TYR A 258 11.24 8.30 -4.69
CA TYR A 258 10.00 8.71 -4.03
C TYR A 258 9.68 10.19 -4.30
N ARG A 259 10.67 11.09 -4.16
CA ARG A 259 10.52 12.53 -4.44
C ARG A 259 10.07 12.79 -5.88
N SER A 260 10.70 12.13 -6.85
CA SER A 260 10.32 12.21 -8.26
C SER A 260 8.90 11.69 -8.50
N LEU A 261 8.58 10.53 -7.97
CA LEU A 261 7.27 9.89 -8.14
C LEU A 261 6.14 10.73 -7.53
N ARG A 262 6.39 11.30 -6.34
CA ARG A 262 5.46 12.20 -5.65
C ARG A 262 5.16 13.46 -6.46
N SER A 263 6.15 13.99 -7.18
CA SER A 263 5.99 15.16 -8.04
C SER A 263 5.28 14.84 -9.35
N LEU A 264 5.63 13.71 -9.98
CA LEU A 264 5.08 13.31 -11.27
C LEU A 264 3.67 12.75 -11.21
N ASN A 265 3.39 11.97 -10.18
CA ASN A 265 2.17 11.17 -10.08
C ASN A 265 1.61 11.18 -8.66
N PRO A 266 1.18 12.35 -8.14
CA PRO A 266 0.55 12.42 -6.82
C PRO A 266 -0.68 11.53 -6.79
N SER A 267 -0.80 10.71 -5.73
CA SER A 267 -1.82 9.69 -5.59
C SER A 267 -2.39 9.65 -4.17
N PRO A 268 -3.60 9.10 -3.96
CA PRO A 268 -4.20 8.96 -2.63
C PRO A 268 -3.36 8.15 -1.66
N TYR A 269 -2.60 7.18 -2.16
CA TYR A 269 -1.72 6.32 -1.37
C TYR A 269 -0.29 6.43 -1.89
N MET A 270 0.45 7.41 -1.37
CA MET A 270 1.89 7.52 -1.58
C MET A 270 2.59 6.80 -0.42
N PHE A 271 3.57 5.96 -0.72
CA PHE A 271 4.32 5.25 0.30
C PHE A 271 5.78 5.07 -0.05
N TYR A 272 6.60 5.15 0.97
CA TYR A 272 8.00 4.82 0.97
C TYR A 272 8.31 3.93 2.17
N PHE A 273 8.93 2.78 1.94
CA PHE A 273 9.41 1.88 2.98
C PHE A 273 10.89 1.62 2.78
N ASP A 274 11.64 1.75 3.86
CA ASP A 274 13.01 1.29 3.96
C ASP A 274 13.02 0.02 4.83
N PHE A 275 13.25 -1.13 4.19
CA PHE A 275 13.38 -2.42 4.87
C PHE A 275 14.85 -2.88 4.96
N GLU A 276 15.82 -1.96 4.85
CA GLU A 276 17.27 -2.16 4.85
C GLU A 276 17.76 -2.86 3.56
N ASP A 277 17.41 -4.12 3.35
CA ASP A 277 17.83 -4.91 2.18
C ASP A 277 17.13 -4.50 0.89
N PHE A 278 15.95 -3.93 1.00
CA PHE A 278 15.15 -3.45 -0.14
C PHE A 278 14.21 -2.32 0.27
N HIS A 279 13.80 -1.55 -0.74
CA HIS A 279 12.86 -0.44 -0.56
C HIS A 279 11.63 -0.65 -1.41
N VAL A 280 10.49 -0.21 -0.89
CA VAL A 280 9.22 -0.20 -1.62
C VAL A 280 8.75 1.24 -1.76
N VAL A 281 8.61 1.67 -3.01
CA VAL A 281 8.24 3.06 -3.36
C VAL A 281 7.03 3.03 -4.27
N GLY A 282 5.94 3.64 -3.86
CA GLY A 282 4.72 3.55 -4.64
C GLY A 282 3.82 4.77 -4.59
N ALA A 283 2.96 4.87 -5.61
CA ALA A 283 1.93 5.87 -5.80
C ALA A 283 0.63 5.18 -6.24
N SER A 284 0.00 4.44 -5.32
CA SER A 284 -1.20 3.68 -5.63
C SER A 284 -2.43 4.59 -5.69
N PRO A 285 -3.24 4.48 -6.75
CA PRO A 285 -4.49 5.22 -6.83
C PRO A 285 -5.64 4.53 -6.09
N GLU A 286 -5.49 3.25 -5.69
CA GLU A 286 -6.61 2.39 -5.35
C GLU A 286 -6.44 1.73 -3.98
N ILE A 287 -7.48 1.84 -3.18
CA ILE A 287 -7.61 1.10 -1.92
C ILE A 287 -7.90 -0.37 -2.22
N LEU A 288 -7.26 -1.28 -1.46
CA LEU A 288 -7.70 -2.66 -1.39
C LEU A 288 -8.94 -2.77 -0.51
N VAL A 289 -8.79 -2.36 0.74
CA VAL A 289 -9.87 -2.35 1.73
C VAL A 289 -9.50 -1.46 2.92
N ARG A 290 -10.54 -0.85 3.51
CA ARG A 290 -10.45 -0.13 4.78
C ARG A 290 -11.41 -0.72 5.78
N LEU A 291 -10.98 -0.85 7.02
CA LEU A 291 -11.81 -1.09 8.19
C LEU A 291 -11.67 0.09 9.14
N GLU A 292 -12.79 0.75 9.40
CA GLU A 292 -12.87 1.88 10.33
C GLU A 292 -13.99 1.61 11.35
N GLY A 293 -13.58 1.34 12.59
CA GLY A 293 -14.50 0.83 13.59
C GLY A 293 -15.13 -0.49 13.14
N ASP A 294 -16.43 -0.50 12.85
CA ASP A 294 -17.16 -1.65 12.32
C ASP A 294 -17.48 -1.56 10.82
N THR A 295 -16.99 -0.53 10.13
CA THR A 295 -17.32 -0.27 8.73
C THR A 295 -16.18 -0.77 7.81
N VAL A 296 -16.53 -1.75 6.97
CA VAL A 296 -15.67 -2.26 5.89
C VAL A 296 -15.97 -1.47 4.64
N THR A 297 -14.95 -0.90 4.01
CA THR A 297 -15.07 -0.10 2.79
C THR A 297 -14.20 -0.68 1.68
N VAL A 298 -14.78 -0.90 0.50
CA VAL A 298 -14.10 -1.25 -0.74
C VAL A 298 -14.48 -0.20 -1.79
N ARG A 299 -13.50 0.26 -2.57
CA ARG A 299 -13.72 1.36 -3.50
C ARG A 299 -13.17 1.03 -4.90
N PRO A 300 -13.92 0.29 -5.72
CA PRO A 300 -13.50 -0.04 -7.08
C PRO A 300 -13.38 1.21 -7.94
N ILE A 301 -12.31 1.24 -8.73
CA ILE A 301 -11.98 2.30 -9.68
C ILE A 301 -11.79 1.64 -11.05
N ALA A 302 -12.51 2.12 -12.06
CA ALA A 302 -12.36 1.68 -13.45
C ALA A 302 -12.60 2.84 -14.41
N GLY A 303 -12.32 2.60 -15.68
CA GLY A 303 -12.46 3.62 -16.71
C GLY A 303 -11.46 4.76 -16.56
N THR A 304 -10.94 5.25 -17.66
CA THR A 304 -9.97 6.34 -17.63
C THR A 304 -10.17 7.29 -18.79
N ARG A 305 -10.21 8.59 -18.52
CA ARG A 305 -10.07 9.66 -19.53
C ARG A 305 -9.01 10.66 -19.03
N LYS A 306 -8.35 11.31 -19.96
CA LYS A 306 -7.47 12.44 -19.67
C LYS A 306 -8.28 13.63 -19.17
N ARG A 307 -7.64 14.54 -18.43
CA ARG A 307 -8.24 15.81 -18.06
C ARG A 307 -8.38 16.70 -19.30
N GLY A 308 -9.47 17.43 -19.37
CA GLY A 308 -9.67 18.46 -20.39
C GLY A 308 -8.77 19.68 -20.17
N SER A 309 -8.43 20.38 -21.24
CA SER A 309 -7.64 21.62 -21.18
C SER A 309 -8.48 22.82 -20.71
N THR A 310 -9.80 22.75 -20.86
CA THR A 310 -10.78 23.70 -20.34
C THR A 310 -11.80 23.01 -19.46
N PHE A 311 -12.56 23.78 -18.71
CA PHE A 311 -13.63 23.23 -17.87
C PHE A 311 -14.71 22.53 -18.70
N GLU A 312 -15.09 23.10 -19.84
CA GLU A 312 -16.10 22.56 -20.75
C GLU A 312 -15.63 21.23 -21.37
N GLU A 313 -14.38 21.17 -21.80
CA GLU A 313 -13.76 19.93 -22.32
C GLU A 313 -13.70 18.85 -21.23
N ASP A 314 -13.32 19.22 -20.01
CA ASP A 314 -13.24 18.31 -18.87
C ASP A 314 -14.62 17.72 -18.50
N GLN A 315 -15.68 18.52 -18.57
CA GLN A 315 -17.06 18.07 -18.40
C GLN A 315 -17.53 17.16 -19.55
N ALA A 316 -17.18 17.49 -20.78
CA ALA A 316 -17.52 16.66 -21.95
C ALA A 316 -16.85 15.27 -21.86
N LEU A 317 -15.56 15.21 -21.49
CA LEU A 317 -14.83 13.97 -21.30
C LEU A 317 -15.39 13.14 -20.13
N ALA A 318 -15.86 13.77 -19.06
CA ALA A 318 -16.53 13.08 -17.96
C ALA A 318 -17.87 12.49 -18.38
N ALA A 319 -18.65 13.21 -19.18
CA ALA A 319 -19.92 12.72 -19.75
C ALA A 319 -19.68 11.57 -20.73
N GLU A 320 -18.67 11.69 -21.61
CA GLU A 320 -18.25 10.62 -22.53
C GLU A 320 -17.85 9.35 -21.76
N LEU A 321 -17.03 9.48 -20.69
CA LEU A 321 -16.62 8.37 -19.87
C LEU A 321 -17.81 7.61 -19.27
N LEU A 322 -18.81 8.34 -18.75
CA LEU A 322 -20.03 7.76 -18.17
C LEU A 322 -20.97 7.16 -19.23
N ALA A 323 -20.87 7.59 -20.49
CA ALA A 323 -21.66 7.06 -21.60
C ALA A 323 -21.00 5.84 -22.26
N ASP A 324 -19.71 5.60 -22.04
CA ASP A 324 -18.97 4.49 -22.62
C ASP A 324 -19.45 3.15 -22.03
N GLU A 325 -20.10 2.33 -22.85
CA GLU A 325 -20.68 1.05 -22.44
C GLU A 325 -19.62 0.04 -21.96
N LYS A 326 -18.44 0.04 -22.57
CA LYS A 326 -17.34 -0.87 -22.21
C LYS A 326 -16.76 -0.51 -20.85
N GLU A 327 -16.44 0.76 -20.62
CA GLU A 327 -15.91 1.25 -19.34
C GLU A 327 -16.91 1.03 -18.20
N ARG A 328 -18.20 1.23 -18.46
CA ARG A 328 -19.27 0.94 -17.50
C ARG A 328 -19.39 -0.55 -17.20
N ALA A 329 -19.31 -1.43 -18.21
CA ALA A 329 -19.39 -2.88 -18.03
C ALA A 329 -18.22 -3.38 -17.16
N GLU A 330 -17.00 -2.90 -17.42
CA GLU A 330 -15.84 -3.20 -16.60
C GLU A 330 -16.04 -2.70 -15.15
N HIS A 331 -16.54 -1.48 -15.00
CA HIS A 331 -16.80 -0.93 -13.67
C HIS A 331 -17.86 -1.73 -12.90
N VAL A 332 -18.95 -2.14 -13.52
CA VAL A 332 -19.98 -3.01 -12.92
C VAL A 332 -19.37 -4.33 -12.44
N GLN A 333 -18.49 -4.95 -13.24
CA GLN A 333 -17.80 -6.17 -12.84
C GLN A 333 -16.95 -5.98 -11.59
N LEU A 334 -16.15 -4.90 -11.52
CA LEU A 334 -15.33 -4.61 -10.35
C LEU A 334 -16.18 -4.22 -9.12
N LEU A 335 -17.29 -3.51 -9.36
CA LEU A 335 -18.24 -3.17 -8.30
C LEU A 335 -18.88 -4.45 -7.71
N ASP A 336 -19.27 -5.39 -8.55
CA ASP A 336 -19.86 -6.65 -8.07
C ASP A 336 -18.85 -7.52 -7.32
N LEU A 337 -17.59 -7.56 -7.77
CA LEU A 337 -16.49 -8.18 -7.04
C LEU A 337 -16.30 -7.52 -5.67
N GLY A 338 -16.28 -6.18 -5.59
CA GLY A 338 -16.15 -5.45 -4.33
C GLY A 338 -17.32 -5.69 -3.37
N ARG A 339 -18.56 -5.78 -3.90
CA ARG A 339 -19.74 -6.14 -3.11
C ARG A 339 -19.65 -7.56 -2.56
N ASN A 340 -19.17 -8.49 -3.38
CA ASN A 340 -18.98 -9.89 -2.97
C ASN A 340 -17.89 -9.99 -1.91
N ASP A 341 -16.75 -9.32 -2.09
CA ASP A 341 -15.64 -9.31 -1.14
C ASP A 341 -16.05 -8.74 0.23
N ALA A 342 -16.72 -7.57 0.24
CA ALA A 342 -17.26 -6.98 1.47
C ALA A 342 -18.35 -7.87 2.10
N GLY A 343 -19.21 -8.49 1.27
CA GLY A 343 -20.30 -9.35 1.70
C GLY A 343 -19.85 -10.59 2.46
N ARG A 344 -18.64 -11.09 2.21
CA ARG A 344 -18.08 -12.27 2.91
C ARG A 344 -17.86 -12.05 4.41
N VAL A 345 -17.67 -10.80 4.84
CA VAL A 345 -17.41 -10.42 6.23
C VAL A 345 -18.45 -9.46 6.82
N ALA A 346 -19.32 -8.93 6.00
CA ALA A 346 -20.33 -7.99 6.44
C ALA A 346 -21.57 -8.70 7.03
N GLN A 347 -22.25 -8.04 7.96
CA GLN A 347 -23.55 -8.46 8.47
C GLN A 347 -24.55 -8.54 7.32
N VAL A 348 -25.42 -9.55 7.35
CA VAL A 348 -26.46 -9.75 6.32
C VAL A 348 -27.32 -8.50 6.19
N GLY A 349 -27.47 -8.02 4.95
CA GLY A 349 -28.29 -6.83 4.64
C GLY A 349 -27.59 -5.49 4.93
N SER A 350 -26.35 -5.47 5.39
CA SER A 350 -25.61 -4.23 5.68
C SER A 350 -24.80 -3.70 4.50
N VAL A 351 -24.52 -4.54 3.49
CA VAL A 351 -23.76 -4.12 2.31
C VAL A 351 -24.60 -3.13 1.48
N ARG A 352 -24.06 -1.95 1.27
CA ARG A 352 -24.71 -0.87 0.54
C ARG A 352 -23.74 -0.14 -0.37
N LEU A 353 -24.26 0.40 -1.42
CA LEU A 353 -23.56 1.28 -2.34
C LEU A 353 -23.79 2.73 -1.89
N THR A 354 -22.76 3.38 -1.38
CA THR A 354 -22.86 4.76 -0.88
C THR A 354 -22.53 5.80 -1.93
N GLU A 355 -21.70 5.42 -2.93
CA GLU A 355 -21.43 6.19 -4.15
C GLU A 355 -21.50 5.23 -5.35
N ASN A 356 -22.17 5.64 -6.43
CA ASN A 356 -22.40 4.80 -7.61
C ASN A 356 -21.97 5.52 -8.87
N MET A 357 -20.91 5.01 -9.51
CA MET A 357 -20.41 5.49 -10.82
C MET A 357 -20.21 7.01 -10.86
N ILE A 358 -19.61 7.58 -9.82
CA ILE A 358 -19.23 9.00 -9.82
C ILE A 358 -17.92 9.20 -10.59
N VAL A 359 -17.74 10.36 -11.24
CA VAL A 359 -16.47 10.70 -11.86
C VAL A 359 -15.58 11.43 -10.84
N GLU A 360 -14.48 10.80 -10.48
CA GLU A 360 -13.43 11.45 -9.72
C GLU A 360 -12.32 11.99 -10.62
N ARG A 361 -11.92 13.23 -10.35
CA ARG A 361 -10.92 13.96 -11.12
C ARG A 361 -9.61 13.99 -10.36
N TYR A 362 -8.57 13.42 -10.99
CA TYR A 362 -7.19 13.48 -10.51
C TYR A 362 -6.40 14.52 -11.29
N SER A 363 -5.12 14.66 -11.00
CA SER A 363 -4.26 15.68 -11.64
C SER A 363 -4.20 15.57 -13.17
N HIS A 364 -4.13 14.35 -13.71
CA HIS A 364 -3.92 14.10 -15.14
C HIS A 364 -5.02 13.26 -15.78
N VAL A 365 -5.82 12.57 -14.99
CA VAL A 365 -6.87 11.67 -15.45
C VAL A 365 -8.13 11.80 -14.60
N MET A 366 -9.24 11.26 -15.11
CA MET A 366 -10.47 11.04 -14.36
C MET A 366 -10.89 9.58 -14.46
N HIS A 367 -11.57 9.08 -13.44
CA HIS A 367 -12.02 7.69 -13.35
C HIS A 367 -13.48 7.60 -12.92
N ILE A 368 -14.12 6.48 -13.26
CA ILE A 368 -15.40 6.08 -12.66
C ILE A 368 -15.09 5.40 -11.33
N VAL A 369 -15.74 5.84 -10.28
CA VAL A 369 -15.55 5.34 -8.91
C VAL A 369 -16.90 4.99 -8.28
N SER A 370 -16.93 3.89 -7.54
CA SER A 370 -18.06 3.54 -6.66
C SER A 370 -17.54 3.24 -5.26
N ASN A 371 -18.40 3.39 -4.25
CA ASN A 371 -18.05 3.11 -2.86
C ASN A 371 -19.02 2.09 -2.27
N VAL A 372 -18.47 0.96 -1.81
CA VAL A 372 -19.21 -0.13 -1.16
C VAL A 372 -18.86 -0.15 0.31
N GLU A 373 -19.86 -0.10 1.16
CA GLU A 373 -19.69 -0.23 2.60
C GLU A 373 -20.51 -1.40 3.14
N GLY A 374 -19.98 -2.04 4.19
CA GLY A 374 -20.67 -3.07 4.95
C GLY A 374 -20.30 -3.01 6.42
N LYS A 375 -21.20 -3.41 7.31
CA LYS A 375 -20.89 -3.53 8.73
C LYS A 375 -20.23 -4.88 9.01
N LEU A 376 -19.07 -4.87 9.62
CA LEU A 376 -18.34 -6.07 10.01
C LEU A 376 -19.19 -6.96 10.92
N GLN A 377 -19.16 -8.27 10.68
CA GLN A 377 -19.83 -9.23 11.56
C GLN A 377 -19.17 -9.26 12.94
N PRO A 378 -19.92 -9.38 14.04
CA PRO A 378 -19.36 -9.54 15.37
C PRO A 378 -18.41 -10.73 15.45
N GLY A 379 -17.26 -10.53 16.09
CA GLY A 379 -16.22 -11.57 16.27
C GLY A 379 -15.20 -11.65 15.14
N LEU A 380 -15.40 -10.94 14.03
CA LEU A 380 -14.38 -10.80 12.98
C LEU A 380 -13.49 -9.59 13.24
N ALA A 381 -12.27 -9.62 12.71
CA ALA A 381 -11.25 -8.60 12.88
C ALA A 381 -10.62 -8.20 11.52
N ALA A 382 -9.70 -7.24 11.55
CA ALA A 382 -9.05 -6.69 10.35
C ALA A 382 -8.44 -7.76 9.43
N LEU A 383 -7.82 -8.81 9.98
CA LEU A 383 -7.25 -9.88 9.14
C LEU A 383 -8.30 -10.76 8.47
N ASP A 384 -9.49 -10.89 9.04
CA ASP A 384 -10.60 -11.59 8.37
C ASP A 384 -11.10 -10.78 7.18
N VAL A 385 -11.13 -9.45 7.33
CA VAL A 385 -11.44 -8.51 6.23
C VAL A 385 -10.37 -8.62 5.14
N LEU A 386 -9.07 -8.63 5.49
CA LEU A 386 -8.00 -8.83 4.53
C LEU A 386 -8.17 -10.16 3.79
N LYS A 387 -8.37 -11.28 4.50
CA LYS A 387 -8.57 -12.61 3.88
C LYS A 387 -9.74 -12.63 2.89
N ALA A 388 -10.81 -11.89 3.18
CA ALA A 388 -12.00 -11.84 2.33
C ALA A 388 -11.81 -11.05 1.04
N THR A 389 -10.99 -9.99 1.07
CA THR A 389 -10.84 -9.02 -0.02
C THR A 389 -9.59 -9.24 -0.86
N PHE A 390 -8.60 -9.98 -0.35
CA PHE A 390 -7.31 -10.18 -0.99
C PHE A 390 -7.28 -11.34 -2.01
N PRO A 391 -6.57 -11.16 -3.16
CA PRO A 391 -6.13 -9.90 -3.73
C PRO A 391 -7.29 -9.14 -4.38
N ALA A 392 -7.07 -7.87 -4.73
CA ALA A 392 -8.09 -7.09 -5.43
C ALA A 392 -8.48 -7.70 -6.78
N GLY A 393 -9.74 -7.54 -7.15
CA GLY A 393 -10.24 -7.95 -8.47
C GLY A 393 -9.53 -7.26 -9.62
N THR A 394 -9.20 -5.98 -9.45
CA THR A 394 -8.45 -5.13 -10.39
C THR A 394 -7.09 -5.71 -10.83
N VAL A 395 -6.48 -6.57 -10.01
CA VAL A 395 -5.17 -7.19 -10.28
C VAL A 395 -5.22 -8.71 -10.41
N SER A 396 -6.39 -9.30 -10.34
CA SER A 396 -6.60 -10.75 -10.47
C SER A 396 -7.55 -11.10 -11.62
N GLY A 397 -8.83 -10.92 -11.46
CA GLY A 397 -9.87 -11.18 -12.46
C GLY A 397 -11.14 -11.80 -11.88
N ALA A 398 -12.01 -12.26 -12.74
CA ALA A 398 -13.32 -12.81 -12.39
C ALA A 398 -13.66 -14.09 -13.18
N PRO A 399 -14.06 -15.21 -12.54
CA PRO A 399 -14.04 -15.45 -11.08
C PRO A 399 -12.63 -15.47 -10.48
N LYS A 400 -12.48 -14.88 -9.27
CA LYS A 400 -11.18 -14.55 -8.67
C LYS A 400 -10.22 -15.76 -8.57
N VAL A 401 -10.66 -16.87 -8.00
CA VAL A 401 -9.80 -18.06 -7.77
C VAL A 401 -9.32 -18.65 -9.10
N ARG A 402 -10.21 -18.80 -10.08
CA ARG A 402 -9.84 -19.33 -11.38
C ARG A 402 -8.92 -18.40 -12.16
N ALA A 403 -9.13 -17.10 -12.08
CA ALA A 403 -8.22 -16.12 -12.65
C ALA A 403 -6.82 -16.23 -12.06
N MET A 404 -6.69 -16.43 -10.74
CA MET A 404 -5.39 -16.63 -10.09
C MET A 404 -4.70 -17.94 -10.48
N GLU A 405 -5.45 -19.04 -10.69
CA GLU A 405 -4.89 -20.28 -11.25
C GLU A 405 -4.29 -20.05 -12.64
N ILE A 406 -4.99 -19.29 -13.51
CA ILE A 406 -4.50 -18.94 -14.85
C ILE A 406 -3.28 -18.02 -14.77
N ILE A 407 -3.26 -17.05 -13.87
CA ILE A 407 -2.10 -16.20 -13.61
C ILE A 407 -0.89 -17.06 -13.20
N ASP A 408 -1.11 -18.01 -12.30
CA ASP A 408 -0.07 -18.92 -11.86
C ASP A 408 0.46 -19.83 -12.99
N GLU A 409 -0.38 -20.18 -13.96
CA GLU A 409 0.03 -20.94 -15.12
C GLU A 409 0.83 -20.10 -16.12
N LEU A 410 0.38 -18.86 -16.39
CA LEU A 410 0.86 -18.07 -17.53
C LEU A 410 2.02 -17.14 -17.19
N GLU A 411 2.10 -16.59 -15.99
CA GLU A 411 3.20 -15.72 -15.60
C GLU A 411 4.45 -16.53 -15.22
N PRO A 412 5.66 -16.17 -15.71
CA PRO A 412 6.86 -16.99 -15.52
C PRO A 412 7.48 -16.87 -14.13
N ILE A 413 7.19 -15.79 -13.38
CA ILE A 413 7.84 -15.45 -12.10
C ILE A 413 6.82 -15.10 -11.03
N LYS A 414 7.22 -15.16 -9.75
CA LYS A 414 6.45 -14.62 -8.63
C LYS A 414 6.20 -13.12 -8.79
N ARG A 415 5.01 -12.66 -8.42
CA ARG A 415 4.65 -11.23 -8.42
C ARG A 415 5.36 -10.44 -7.30
N GLY A 416 5.67 -11.10 -6.18
CA GLY A 416 6.25 -10.44 -5.01
C GLY A 416 5.33 -9.37 -4.44
N ILE A 417 5.81 -8.13 -4.31
CA ILE A 417 5.03 -7.00 -3.76
C ILE A 417 3.90 -6.56 -4.69
N TYR A 418 4.11 -6.61 -6.01
CA TYR A 418 3.09 -6.22 -6.99
C TYR A 418 1.79 -7.00 -6.82
N ALA A 419 0.65 -6.30 -6.92
CA ALA A 419 -0.70 -6.85 -6.74
C ALA A 419 -0.98 -7.39 -5.32
N GLY A 420 -0.10 -7.14 -4.38
CA GLY A 420 -0.29 -7.32 -2.95
C GLY A 420 -0.99 -6.11 -2.30
N ALA A 421 -0.79 -5.95 -0.99
CA ALA A 421 -1.35 -4.85 -0.21
C ALA A 421 -0.27 -4.11 0.59
N VAL A 422 -0.42 -2.81 0.72
CA VAL A 422 0.49 -1.94 1.45
C VAL A 422 -0.30 -1.01 2.37
N GLY A 423 0.10 -0.90 3.63
CA GLY A 423 -0.56 -0.03 4.59
C GLY A 423 -0.40 -0.48 6.03
N TYR A 424 -1.47 -0.41 6.82
CA TYR A 424 -1.37 -0.63 8.25
C TYR A 424 -2.54 -1.41 8.86
N LEU A 425 -2.24 -2.03 10.01
CA LEU A 425 -3.16 -2.61 10.98
C LEU A 425 -2.97 -1.88 12.31
N GLY A 426 -3.92 -1.06 12.72
CA GLY A 426 -3.85 -0.25 13.94
C GLY A 426 -4.09 -1.05 15.22
N PHE A 427 -3.48 -0.61 16.34
CA PHE A 427 -3.73 -1.21 17.65
C PHE A 427 -5.19 -1.16 18.11
N LEU A 428 -5.99 -0.24 17.57
CA LEU A 428 -7.41 -0.11 17.87
C LEU A 428 -8.32 -0.95 16.96
N GLY A 429 -7.73 -1.74 16.05
CA GLY A 429 -8.46 -2.61 15.13
C GLY A 429 -8.74 -2.00 13.76
N ASP A 430 -8.48 -0.72 13.56
CA ASP A 430 -8.61 -0.08 12.25
C ASP A 430 -7.54 -0.60 11.28
N MET A 431 -7.88 -0.65 10.00
CA MET A 431 -6.99 -1.07 8.92
C MET A 431 -7.20 -0.20 7.70
N ASP A 432 -6.11 0.17 7.01
CA ASP A 432 -6.17 0.83 5.70
C ASP A 432 -5.06 0.27 4.82
N LEU A 433 -5.45 -0.41 3.74
CA LEU A 433 -4.55 -1.11 2.82
C LEU A 433 -4.84 -0.66 1.38
N ALA A 434 -3.80 -0.17 0.72
CA ALA A 434 -3.81 0.10 -0.73
C ALA A 434 -3.35 -1.13 -1.51
N ILE A 435 -3.80 -1.25 -2.75
CA ILE A 435 -3.27 -2.24 -3.70
C ILE A 435 -1.85 -1.82 -4.09
N ALA A 436 -0.89 -2.75 -4.05
CA ALA A 436 0.48 -2.48 -4.48
C ALA A 436 0.60 -2.45 -6.00
N ILE A 437 0.17 -1.34 -6.60
CA ILE A 437 0.30 -1.01 -8.02
C ILE A 437 0.99 0.35 -8.18
N ARG A 438 1.51 0.66 -9.37
CA ARG A 438 2.35 1.85 -9.56
C ARG A 438 3.49 1.90 -8.53
N THR A 439 4.09 0.74 -8.28
CA THR A 439 5.03 0.49 -7.20
C THR A 439 6.33 -0.03 -7.77
N ALA A 440 7.43 0.49 -7.24
CA ALA A 440 8.78 0.02 -7.48
C ALA A 440 9.29 -0.75 -6.27
N VAL A 441 10.06 -1.81 -6.51
CA VAL A 441 10.95 -2.45 -5.55
C VAL A 441 12.39 -2.11 -5.95
N VAL A 442 13.15 -1.50 -5.05
CA VAL A 442 14.58 -1.24 -5.24
C VAL A 442 15.35 -2.22 -4.38
N LYS A 443 16.12 -3.09 -5.01
CA LYS A 443 16.90 -4.14 -4.35
C LYS A 443 18.17 -4.46 -5.16
N ASP A 444 19.27 -4.72 -4.49
CA ASP A 444 20.54 -5.17 -5.09
C ASP A 444 21.00 -4.28 -6.28
N GLY A 445 20.84 -2.96 -6.15
CA GLY A 445 21.23 -1.99 -7.20
C GLY A 445 20.34 -2.04 -8.44
N LYS A 446 19.14 -2.61 -8.35
CA LYS A 446 18.14 -2.68 -9.43
C LYS A 446 16.81 -2.10 -8.99
N LEU A 447 16.13 -1.50 -9.96
CA LEU A 447 14.74 -1.10 -9.87
C LEU A 447 13.89 -2.15 -10.59
N HIS A 448 12.82 -2.59 -9.91
CA HIS A 448 11.84 -3.51 -10.45
C HIS A 448 10.46 -2.84 -10.43
N VAL A 449 9.79 -2.79 -11.57
CA VAL A 449 8.43 -2.26 -11.73
C VAL A 449 7.59 -3.33 -12.41
N GLN A 450 6.40 -3.62 -11.87
CA GLN A 450 5.47 -4.57 -12.46
C GLN A 450 4.15 -3.89 -12.77
N ALA A 451 3.56 -4.23 -13.91
CA ALA A 451 2.28 -3.72 -14.36
C ALA A 451 1.53 -4.78 -15.15
N GLY A 452 0.21 -4.76 -15.06
CA GLY A 452 -0.68 -5.71 -15.72
C GLY A 452 -1.79 -5.06 -16.52
N ALA A 453 -2.35 -5.85 -17.43
CA ALA A 453 -3.51 -5.52 -18.23
C ALA A 453 -4.61 -6.55 -18.05
N GLY A 454 -5.86 -6.10 -18.04
CA GLY A 454 -7.05 -6.93 -17.90
C GLY A 454 -7.45 -7.55 -19.23
N ILE A 455 -7.23 -8.83 -19.39
CA ILE A 455 -7.52 -9.56 -20.62
C ILE A 455 -8.99 -9.96 -20.64
N VAL A 456 -9.68 -9.58 -21.70
CA VAL A 456 -11.08 -9.92 -22.02
C VAL A 456 -11.15 -10.53 -23.42
N ALA A 457 -12.33 -10.98 -23.84
CA ALA A 457 -12.53 -11.65 -25.14
C ALA A 457 -12.04 -10.81 -26.33
N ASP A 458 -12.24 -9.50 -26.28
CA ASP A 458 -11.89 -8.56 -27.37
C ASP A 458 -10.44 -8.07 -27.30
N SER A 459 -9.68 -8.41 -26.25
CA SER A 459 -8.31 -7.93 -26.06
C SER A 459 -7.43 -8.23 -27.28
N ASP A 460 -6.65 -7.22 -27.69
CA ASP A 460 -5.59 -7.35 -28.69
C ASP A 460 -4.23 -7.51 -27.99
N PRO A 461 -3.47 -8.56 -28.28
CA PRO A 461 -2.21 -8.83 -27.57
C PRO A 461 -1.19 -7.70 -27.63
N SER A 462 -1.15 -6.93 -28.71
CA SER A 462 -0.23 -5.80 -28.85
C SER A 462 -0.69 -4.60 -28.02
N SER A 463 -1.99 -4.35 -27.99
CA SER A 463 -2.59 -3.30 -27.19
C SER A 463 -2.40 -3.57 -25.70
N GLU A 464 -2.59 -4.82 -25.26
CA GLU A 464 -2.40 -5.20 -23.86
C GLU A 464 -0.93 -5.11 -23.42
N TRP A 465 0.01 -5.48 -24.27
CA TRP A 465 1.43 -5.23 -24.04
C TRP A 465 1.70 -3.74 -23.83
N GLN A 466 1.23 -2.91 -24.76
CA GLN A 466 1.42 -1.46 -24.68
C GLN A 466 0.78 -0.85 -23.42
N GLU A 467 -0.37 -1.40 -22.98
CA GLU A 467 -1.02 -0.98 -21.75
C GLU A 467 -0.12 -1.22 -20.53
N THR A 468 0.52 -2.38 -20.44
CA THR A 468 1.45 -2.67 -19.34
C THR A 468 2.65 -1.72 -19.33
N GLU A 469 3.21 -1.39 -20.52
CA GLU A 469 4.29 -0.40 -20.64
C GLU A 469 3.81 0.99 -20.21
N ASN A 470 2.62 1.42 -20.63
CA ASN A 470 2.05 2.70 -20.26
C ASN A 470 1.83 2.81 -18.74
N LYS A 471 1.36 1.72 -18.11
CA LYS A 471 1.16 1.66 -16.65
C LYS A 471 2.47 1.70 -15.86
N ALA A 472 3.56 1.16 -16.38
CA ALA A 472 4.88 1.22 -15.75
C ALA A 472 5.58 2.57 -15.96
N ARG A 473 5.21 3.30 -17.00
CA ARG A 473 5.91 4.51 -17.48
C ARG A 473 6.09 5.59 -16.41
N ALA A 474 5.09 5.83 -15.58
CA ALA A 474 5.17 6.89 -14.56
C ALA A 474 6.30 6.61 -13.56
N VAL A 475 6.43 5.34 -13.11
CA VAL A 475 7.47 4.92 -12.16
C VAL A 475 8.86 4.91 -12.82
N LEU A 476 8.94 4.43 -14.06
CA LEU A 476 10.20 4.43 -14.83
C LEU A 476 10.68 5.85 -15.12
N ARG A 477 9.76 6.78 -15.45
CA ARG A 477 10.09 8.20 -15.65
C ARG A 477 10.54 8.87 -14.36
N ALA A 478 9.94 8.52 -13.22
CA ALA A 478 10.38 8.99 -11.92
C ALA A 478 11.82 8.51 -11.60
N ALA A 479 12.14 7.26 -11.98
CA ALA A 479 13.49 6.73 -11.82
C ALA A 479 14.52 7.47 -12.69
N GLU A 480 14.18 7.77 -13.95
CA GLU A 480 15.04 8.57 -14.84
C GLU A 480 15.33 9.96 -14.25
N LEU A 481 14.30 10.63 -13.71
CA LEU A 481 14.47 11.94 -13.08
C LEU A 481 15.35 11.87 -11.83
N ALA A 482 15.16 10.83 -11.00
CA ALA A 482 16.01 10.61 -9.84
C ALA A 482 17.48 10.41 -10.23
N GLU A 483 17.75 9.67 -11.31
CA GLU A 483 19.11 9.44 -11.83
C GLU A 483 19.71 10.70 -12.49
N GLN A 484 18.89 11.57 -13.08
CA GLN A 484 19.35 12.84 -13.67
C GLN A 484 19.71 13.89 -12.62
N GLY A 485 19.33 13.67 -11.35
CA GLY A 485 19.51 14.63 -10.26
C GLY A 485 18.37 15.65 -10.19
N LEU A 486 17.68 15.69 -9.05
CA LEU A 486 16.47 16.51 -8.86
C LEU A 486 16.77 18.03 -8.79
N ASP A 487 17.99 18.39 -8.40
CA ASP A 487 18.37 19.76 -8.03
C ASP A 487 19.19 20.48 -9.15
N THR A 488 19.36 19.87 -10.33
CA THR A 488 20.37 20.29 -11.32
C THR A 488 19.83 20.85 -12.63
N ARG A 489 18.54 21.08 -12.79
CA ARG A 489 18.04 21.79 -13.97
C ARG A 489 18.20 23.31 -13.81
N ILE A 490 19.35 23.82 -14.22
CA ILE A 490 19.50 25.19 -14.65
C ILE A 490 19.26 25.17 -16.20
N GLU A 491 18.08 25.57 -16.63
CA GLU A 491 17.80 25.88 -18.04
C GLU A 491 18.28 27.27 -18.38
#